data_26f9fa00fb5500d7bbe9d7e81de15463
#
_entry.id   26f9fa00fb5500d7bbe9d7e81de15463
#
_cell.length_a   1.000
_cell.length_b   1.000
_cell.length_c   1.000
_cell.angle_alpha   90.00
_cell.angle_beta   90.00
_cell.angle_gamma   90.00
#
_symmetry.space_group_name_H-M   'P 1'
#
loop_
_entity.id
_entity.type
_entity.pdbx_description
1 polymer ?
#
loop_
_entity_poly.entity_id
_entity_poly.type
_entity_poly.pdbx_seq_one_letter_code
_entity_poly.pdbx_strand_id
1 'polypeptide(L)'
;MSVVDTTSILLNKTLTGEDYFRPAALGWMIELLQAFFLVSDDIMDSSKTRRGNPCWYLVPKVGMVAINDAFMLESAIYVLLKKHFRQEKSYLDIIELFHEVTFQTELGQSCDLLTAPEDNVNLDNFSLEKFSFIVIYKTAYYSFYLPVALALHYIGAATPKNLKTAEDILIPMGEYFQAQDDYLDAFADPEVLGKIGTDIQDNKCSWLINQALKKVTPEQRKILEDNYGRKDGECEAKVKALYHELKLSEFYEQWEEERVADLRAKIAQVDESEGLKKEVFEAFLKKIYKRSK
;
A
#
# COMPACT_ATOMS: atom_id res chain seq x y z
N MET A 1 10.83 3.29 -0.09
CA MET A 1 12.05 3.83 -0.74
C MET A 1 11.64 5.10 -1.47
N SER A 2 12.47 6.11 -1.52
CA SER A 2 12.09 7.38 -2.13
C SER A 2 12.45 7.43 -3.62
N VAL A 3 11.83 8.35 -4.36
CA VAL A 3 12.24 8.69 -5.73
C VAL A 3 13.73 9.06 -5.79
N VAL A 4 14.23 9.73 -4.73
CA VAL A 4 15.64 10.10 -4.58
C VAL A 4 16.56 8.88 -4.57
N ASP A 5 16.27 7.89 -3.70
CA ASP A 5 17.08 6.66 -3.62
C ASP A 5 17.09 5.92 -4.96
N THR A 6 15.90 5.77 -5.57
CA THR A 6 15.77 5.13 -6.90
C THR A 6 16.59 5.86 -7.96
N THR A 7 16.47 7.19 -8.04
CA THR A 7 17.24 8.00 -9.00
C THR A 7 18.75 7.88 -8.75
N SER A 8 19.17 7.89 -7.47
CA SER A 8 20.59 7.73 -7.10
C SER A 8 21.14 6.39 -7.56
N ILE A 9 20.41 5.30 -7.35
CA ILE A 9 20.78 3.94 -7.81
C ILE A 9 20.85 3.91 -9.35
N LEU A 10 19.81 4.38 -10.03
CA LEU A 10 19.74 4.35 -11.50
C LEU A 10 20.89 5.13 -12.15
N LEU A 11 21.24 6.31 -11.61
CA LEU A 11 22.33 7.14 -12.10
C LEU A 11 23.71 6.72 -11.57
N ASN A 12 23.76 5.79 -10.62
CA ASN A 12 24.99 5.36 -9.94
C ASN A 12 25.79 6.54 -9.36
N LYS A 13 25.10 7.49 -8.71
CA LYS A 13 25.72 8.65 -8.09
C LYS A 13 24.97 9.14 -6.87
N THR A 14 25.69 9.76 -5.92
CA THR A 14 25.06 10.53 -4.86
C THR A 14 24.48 11.82 -5.44
N LEU A 15 23.19 12.07 -5.17
CA LEU A 15 22.50 13.27 -5.66
C LEU A 15 22.78 14.48 -4.75
N THR A 16 23.08 15.64 -5.32
CA THR A 16 23.31 16.89 -4.59
C THR A 16 22.74 18.08 -5.37
N GLY A 17 22.45 19.19 -4.69
CA GLY A 17 21.95 20.41 -5.32
C GLY A 17 20.68 20.20 -6.13
N GLU A 18 20.67 20.66 -7.37
CA GLU A 18 19.53 20.54 -8.30
C GLU A 18 19.19 19.07 -8.63
N ASP A 19 20.21 18.21 -8.75
CA ASP A 19 20.03 16.77 -9.00
C ASP A 19 19.26 16.08 -7.88
N TYR A 20 19.41 16.57 -6.64
CA TYR A 20 18.65 16.09 -5.46
C TYR A 20 17.25 16.71 -5.39
N PHE A 21 17.15 18.03 -5.63
CA PHE A 21 15.91 18.77 -5.44
C PHE A 21 14.74 18.20 -6.26
N ARG A 22 14.95 17.93 -7.54
CA ARG A 22 13.88 17.48 -8.42
C ARG A 22 13.33 16.10 -8.08
N PRO A 23 14.15 15.03 -7.88
CA PRO A 23 13.67 13.75 -7.38
C PRO A 23 13.01 13.85 -6.00
N ALA A 24 13.53 14.71 -5.12
CA ALA A 24 12.91 14.97 -3.81
C ALA A 24 11.53 15.63 -3.95
N ALA A 25 11.38 16.60 -4.87
CA ALA A 25 10.10 17.23 -5.15
C ALA A 25 9.06 16.22 -5.68
N LEU A 26 9.44 15.30 -6.58
CA LEU A 26 8.57 14.21 -7.03
C LEU A 26 8.17 13.30 -5.87
N GLY A 27 9.12 12.96 -4.98
CA GLY A 27 8.83 12.19 -3.77
C GLY A 27 7.83 12.89 -2.84
N TRP A 28 7.96 14.19 -2.64
CA TRP A 28 6.99 14.99 -1.87
C TRP A 28 5.61 15.04 -2.51
N MET A 29 5.51 15.01 -3.84
CA MET A 29 4.23 14.92 -4.53
C MET A 29 3.53 13.57 -4.27
N ILE A 30 4.29 12.47 -4.14
CA ILE A 30 3.72 11.18 -3.69
C ILE A 30 3.21 11.29 -2.24
N GLU A 31 3.94 11.97 -1.36
CA GLU A 31 3.49 12.20 0.03
C GLU A 31 2.21 13.05 0.09
N LEU A 32 2.06 14.04 -0.81
CA LEU A 32 0.82 14.81 -0.94
C LEU A 32 -0.33 13.92 -1.42
N LEU A 33 -0.08 13.06 -2.41
CA LEU A 33 -1.05 12.08 -2.90
C LEU A 33 -1.47 11.10 -1.78
N GLN A 34 -0.50 10.59 -1.03
CA GLN A 34 -0.78 9.73 0.12
C GLN A 34 -1.61 10.47 1.18
N ALA A 35 -1.26 11.72 1.49
CA ALA A 35 -2.01 12.52 2.47
C ALA A 35 -3.46 12.78 2.02
N PHE A 36 -3.69 13.04 0.72
CA PHE A 36 -5.02 13.13 0.13
C PHE A 36 -5.83 11.85 0.38
N PHE A 37 -5.25 10.68 0.06
CA PHE A 37 -5.92 9.40 0.27
C PHE A 37 -6.18 9.13 1.75
N LEU A 38 -5.20 9.37 2.64
CA LEU A 38 -5.36 9.09 4.07
C LEU A 38 -6.41 9.98 4.73
N VAL A 39 -6.49 11.26 4.38
CA VAL A 39 -7.54 12.16 4.90
C VAL A 39 -8.92 11.72 4.44
N SER A 40 -9.04 11.30 3.19
CA SER A 40 -10.31 10.82 2.61
C SER A 40 -10.72 9.46 3.18
N ASP A 41 -9.78 8.53 3.30
CA ASP A 41 -9.95 7.19 3.88
C ASP A 41 -10.43 7.28 5.34
N ASP A 42 -9.76 8.11 6.16
CA ASP A 42 -10.13 8.32 7.56
C ASP A 42 -11.58 8.81 7.74
N ILE A 43 -12.07 9.63 6.82
CA ILE A 43 -13.46 10.11 6.83
C ILE A 43 -14.42 8.98 6.43
N MET A 44 -14.10 8.22 5.37
CA MET A 44 -14.94 7.14 4.86
C MET A 44 -15.04 5.98 5.85
N ASP A 45 -13.93 5.63 6.52
CA ASP A 45 -13.87 4.54 7.51
C ASP A 45 -14.26 5.01 8.93
N SER A 46 -14.61 6.30 9.13
CA SER A 46 -14.89 6.87 10.45
C SER A 46 -13.77 6.64 11.47
N SER A 47 -12.52 6.58 10.99
CA SER A 47 -11.31 6.32 11.79
C SER A 47 -11.13 7.39 12.86
N LYS A 48 -10.58 7.01 14.02
CA LYS A 48 -10.39 7.94 15.15
C LYS A 48 -8.98 8.48 15.22
N THR A 49 -7.99 7.66 14.91
CA THR A 49 -6.58 8.01 15.05
C THR A 49 -5.79 7.61 13.82
N ARG A 50 -4.80 8.44 13.45
CA ARG A 50 -3.81 8.18 12.41
C ARG A 50 -2.41 8.48 12.95
N ARG A 51 -1.53 7.48 12.97
CA ARG A 51 -0.15 7.61 13.49
C ARG A 51 -0.10 8.18 14.93
N GLY A 52 -1.01 7.71 15.79
CA GLY A 52 -1.10 8.12 17.20
C GLY A 52 -1.73 9.49 17.46
N ASN A 53 -2.18 10.19 16.42
CA ASN A 53 -2.87 11.47 16.53
C ASN A 53 -4.34 11.33 16.10
N PRO A 54 -5.26 12.22 16.55
CA PRO A 54 -6.60 12.29 15.99
C PRO A 54 -6.57 12.45 14.48
N CYS A 55 -7.46 11.74 13.74
CA CYS A 55 -7.63 11.94 12.31
C CYS A 55 -7.96 13.40 12.00
N TRP A 56 -7.51 13.91 10.84
CA TRP A 56 -7.59 15.33 10.50
C TRP A 56 -9.00 15.91 10.64
N TYR A 57 -10.03 15.19 10.18
CA TYR A 57 -11.42 15.62 10.28
C TYR A 57 -11.95 15.72 11.74
N LEU A 58 -11.28 15.09 12.72
CA LEU A 58 -11.61 15.17 14.14
C LEU A 58 -10.88 16.31 14.87
N VAL A 59 -9.93 16.96 14.21
CA VAL A 59 -9.24 18.12 14.80
C VAL A 59 -10.24 19.27 15.01
N PRO A 60 -10.27 19.91 16.20
CA PRO A 60 -11.18 21.00 16.47
C PRO A 60 -11.15 22.09 15.39
N LYS A 61 -12.33 22.49 14.91
CA LYS A 61 -12.57 23.50 13.86
C LYS A 61 -12.26 23.03 12.42
N VAL A 62 -11.78 21.82 12.21
CA VAL A 62 -11.63 21.23 10.86
C VAL A 62 -12.95 20.60 10.41
N GLY A 63 -13.38 19.52 11.06
CA GLY A 63 -14.61 18.82 10.65
C GLY A 63 -14.58 18.42 9.18
N MET A 64 -15.73 18.53 8.48
CA MET A 64 -15.84 18.17 7.06
C MET A 64 -15.11 19.12 6.10
N VAL A 65 -14.51 20.21 6.57
CA VAL A 65 -13.58 21.01 5.75
C VAL A 65 -12.40 20.17 5.29
N ALA A 66 -12.07 19.10 6.03
CA ALA A 66 -11.07 18.11 5.64
C ALA A 66 -11.27 17.54 4.21
N ILE A 67 -12.51 17.48 3.71
CA ILE A 67 -12.79 17.07 2.33
C ILE A 67 -12.15 18.04 1.34
N ASN A 68 -12.32 19.36 1.57
CA ASN A 68 -11.69 20.37 0.72
C ASN A 68 -10.17 20.37 0.87
N ASP A 69 -9.65 20.16 2.09
CA ASP A 69 -8.22 20.06 2.34
C ASP A 69 -7.59 18.89 1.57
N ALA A 70 -8.28 17.74 1.50
CA ALA A 70 -7.88 16.59 0.70
C ALA A 70 -7.77 16.96 -0.79
N PHE A 71 -8.79 17.62 -1.37
CA PHE A 71 -8.73 18.10 -2.76
C PHE A 71 -7.59 19.08 -3.01
N MET A 72 -7.27 19.94 -2.03
CA MET A 72 -6.14 20.85 -2.13
C MET A 72 -4.79 20.13 -2.14
N LEU A 73 -4.63 19.04 -1.39
CA LEU A 73 -3.42 18.23 -1.39
C LEU A 73 -3.17 17.60 -2.76
N GLU A 74 -4.21 17.01 -3.36
CA GLU A 74 -4.14 16.43 -4.71
C GLU A 74 -3.82 17.50 -5.76
N SER A 75 -4.58 18.60 -5.77
CA SER A 75 -4.40 19.70 -6.73
C SER A 75 -3.03 20.37 -6.62
N ALA A 76 -2.43 20.40 -5.42
CA ALA A 76 -1.10 20.96 -5.20
C ALA A 76 -0.01 20.22 -5.97
N ILE A 77 -0.19 18.91 -6.25
CA ILE A 77 0.74 18.12 -7.06
C ILE A 77 0.94 18.77 -8.42
N TYR A 78 -0.15 19.11 -9.11
CA TYR A 78 -0.11 19.68 -10.46
C TYR A 78 0.40 21.12 -10.48
N VAL A 79 0.15 21.88 -9.42
CA VAL A 79 0.75 23.22 -9.24
C VAL A 79 2.27 23.12 -9.12
N LEU A 80 2.77 22.16 -8.34
CA LEU A 80 4.20 21.93 -8.15
C LEU A 80 4.85 21.34 -9.42
N LEU A 81 4.20 20.39 -10.09
CA LEU A 81 4.66 19.87 -11.38
C LEU A 81 4.81 20.99 -12.40
N LYS A 82 3.78 21.85 -12.55
CA LYS A 82 3.86 23.00 -13.45
C LYS A 82 4.99 23.94 -13.09
N LYS A 83 5.22 24.21 -11.80
CA LYS A 83 6.24 25.13 -11.33
C LYS A 83 7.67 24.62 -11.58
N HIS A 84 7.93 23.33 -11.37
CA HIS A 84 9.28 22.79 -11.33
C HIS A 84 9.64 21.87 -12.50
N PHE A 85 8.65 21.33 -13.24
CA PHE A 85 8.88 20.31 -14.28
C PHE A 85 8.33 20.69 -15.67
N ARG A 86 7.67 21.85 -15.84
CA ARG A 86 7.02 22.23 -17.11
C ARG A 86 7.95 22.18 -18.34
N GLN A 87 9.25 22.36 -18.13
CA GLN A 87 10.25 22.36 -19.21
C GLN A 87 10.87 20.99 -19.44
N GLU A 88 10.57 20.00 -18.60
CA GLU A 88 11.06 18.63 -18.76
C GLU A 88 10.33 17.92 -19.90
N LYS A 89 11.07 17.08 -20.67
CA LYS A 89 10.50 16.30 -21.76
C LYS A 89 9.38 15.35 -21.27
N SER A 90 9.57 14.78 -20.08
CA SER A 90 8.66 13.85 -19.45
C SER A 90 7.52 14.54 -18.66
N TYR A 91 7.34 15.87 -18.79
CA TYR A 91 6.34 16.59 -18.00
C TYR A 91 4.91 16.05 -18.19
N LEU A 92 4.51 15.79 -19.42
CA LEU A 92 3.18 15.26 -19.75
C LEU A 92 3.04 13.82 -19.23
N ASP A 93 4.04 12.97 -19.48
CA ASP A 93 4.04 11.57 -19.03
C ASP A 93 3.92 11.48 -17.49
N ILE A 94 4.59 12.37 -16.75
CA ILE A 94 4.51 12.42 -15.29
C ILE A 94 3.10 12.85 -14.82
N ILE A 95 2.48 13.82 -15.49
CA ILE A 95 1.09 14.23 -15.17
C ILE A 95 0.14 13.05 -15.42
N GLU A 96 0.21 12.41 -16.58
CA GLU A 96 -0.62 11.27 -16.94
C GLU A 96 -0.43 10.12 -15.95
N LEU A 97 0.81 9.83 -15.54
CA LEU A 97 1.12 8.80 -14.57
C LEU A 97 0.49 9.09 -13.18
N PHE A 98 0.54 10.35 -12.70
CA PHE A 98 -0.13 10.72 -11.46
C PHE A 98 -1.64 10.54 -11.57
N HIS A 99 -2.27 10.99 -12.66
CA HIS A 99 -3.71 10.83 -12.86
C HIS A 99 -4.13 9.36 -12.93
N GLU A 100 -3.38 8.54 -13.69
CA GLU A 100 -3.67 7.11 -13.81
C GLU A 100 -3.58 6.39 -12.46
N VAL A 101 -2.49 6.61 -11.73
CA VAL A 101 -2.28 5.97 -10.44
C VAL A 101 -3.29 6.48 -9.39
N THR A 102 -3.65 7.75 -9.43
CA THR A 102 -4.71 8.31 -8.57
C THR A 102 -6.03 7.60 -8.83
N PHE A 103 -6.46 7.52 -10.09
CA PHE A 103 -7.71 6.84 -10.45
C PHE A 103 -7.71 5.35 -10.09
N GLN A 104 -6.58 4.66 -10.32
CA GLN A 104 -6.40 3.26 -9.89
C GLN A 104 -6.59 3.11 -8.38
N THR A 105 -6.00 4.01 -7.58
CA THR A 105 -6.11 3.97 -6.12
C THR A 105 -7.54 4.24 -5.63
N GLU A 106 -8.25 5.16 -6.28
CA GLU A 106 -9.67 5.44 -6.03
C GLU A 106 -10.57 4.22 -6.34
N LEU A 107 -10.29 3.50 -7.44
CA LEU A 107 -10.97 2.24 -7.74
C LEU A 107 -10.72 1.17 -6.68
N GLY A 108 -9.48 1.05 -6.21
CA GLY A 108 -9.12 0.14 -5.12
C GLY A 108 -9.84 0.48 -3.83
N GLN A 109 -9.91 1.76 -3.47
CA GLN A 109 -10.66 2.24 -2.31
C GLN A 109 -12.16 1.94 -2.43
N SER A 110 -12.75 2.19 -3.58
CA SER A 110 -14.17 1.88 -3.83
C SER A 110 -14.44 0.38 -3.70
N CYS A 111 -13.54 -0.46 -4.22
CA CYS A 111 -13.67 -1.91 -4.09
C CYS A 111 -13.57 -2.37 -2.63
N ASP A 112 -12.67 -1.78 -1.84
CA ASP A 112 -12.51 -2.07 -0.40
C ASP A 112 -13.82 -1.79 0.34
N LEU A 113 -14.36 -0.58 0.21
CA LEU A 113 -15.62 -0.16 0.85
C LEU A 113 -16.83 -1.01 0.44
N LEU A 114 -16.93 -1.38 -0.85
CA LEU A 114 -18.04 -2.20 -1.36
C LEU A 114 -17.92 -3.67 -0.98
N THR A 115 -16.71 -4.19 -0.80
CA THR A 115 -16.46 -5.59 -0.42
C THR A 115 -16.73 -5.82 1.06
N ALA A 116 -16.41 -4.86 1.89
CA ALA A 116 -16.43 -4.97 3.35
C ALA A 116 -17.15 -3.79 4.02
N PRO A 117 -18.46 -3.56 3.74
CA PRO A 117 -19.20 -2.50 4.39
C PRO A 117 -19.28 -2.73 5.91
N GLU A 118 -19.06 -1.67 6.70
CA GLU A 118 -19.02 -1.76 8.17
C GLU A 118 -20.36 -2.20 8.78
N ASP A 119 -21.47 -1.87 8.15
CA ASP A 119 -22.84 -2.12 8.65
C ASP A 119 -23.41 -3.49 8.23
N ASN A 120 -22.72 -4.21 7.33
CA ASN A 120 -23.18 -5.50 6.80
C ASN A 120 -22.05 -6.49 6.61
N VAL A 121 -21.73 -7.23 7.67
CA VAL A 121 -20.72 -8.29 7.66
C VAL A 121 -21.24 -9.49 6.89
N ASN A 122 -20.62 -9.77 5.75
CA ASN A 122 -20.91 -10.95 4.94
C ASN A 122 -19.60 -11.57 4.42
N LEU A 123 -19.13 -12.63 5.08
CA LEU A 123 -17.88 -13.29 4.74
C LEU A 123 -17.89 -14.00 3.37
N ASP A 124 -19.05 -14.24 2.78
CA ASP A 124 -19.16 -14.78 1.40
C ASP A 124 -18.74 -13.76 0.33
N ASN A 125 -18.68 -12.49 0.70
CA ASN A 125 -18.13 -11.44 -0.16
C ASN A 125 -16.61 -11.49 -0.28
N PHE A 126 -15.91 -12.18 0.62
CA PHE A 126 -14.46 -12.21 0.67
C PHE A 126 -13.87 -13.27 -0.24
N SER A 127 -12.79 -12.94 -0.90
CA SER A 127 -11.97 -13.88 -1.66
C SER A 127 -10.55 -13.34 -1.80
N LEU A 128 -9.57 -14.23 -2.04
CA LEU A 128 -8.20 -13.79 -2.32
C LEU A 128 -8.09 -12.97 -3.61
N GLU A 129 -8.98 -13.18 -4.58
CA GLU A 129 -9.02 -12.38 -5.80
C GLU A 129 -9.43 -10.93 -5.50
N LYS A 130 -10.46 -10.74 -4.65
CA LYS A 130 -10.87 -9.41 -4.20
C LYS A 130 -9.80 -8.75 -3.32
N PHE A 131 -9.21 -9.51 -2.39
CA PHE A 131 -8.07 -9.04 -1.60
C PHE A 131 -6.95 -8.54 -2.52
N SER A 132 -6.51 -9.37 -3.47
CA SER A 132 -5.46 -9.02 -4.42
C SER A 132 -5.83 -7.77 -5.23
N PHE A 133 -7.06 -7.68 -5.75
CA PHE A 133 -7.52 -6.50 -6.47
C PHE A 133 -7.46 -5.24 -5.59
N ILE A 134 -8.03 -5.29 -4.38
CA ILE A 134 -8.03 -4.15 -3.45
C ILE A 134 -6.59 -3.70 -3.19
N VAL A 135 -5.72 -4.61 -2.84
CA VAL A 135 -4.33 -4.31 -2.45
C VAL A 135 -3.52 -3.75 -3.62
N ILE A 136 -3.65 -4.34 -4.81
CA ILE A 136 -2.96 -3.89 -6.01
C ILE A 136 -3.35 -2.45 -6.31
N TYR A 137 -4.64 -2.17 -6.38
CA TYR A 137 -5.13 -0.86 -6.80
C TYR A 137 -5.12 0.18 -5.68
N LYS A 138 -5.55 -0.17 -4.45
CA LYS A 138 -5.56 0.77 -3.31
C LYS A 138 -4.15 1.14 -2.83
N THR A 139 -3.16 0.22 -2.95
CA THR A 139 -1.87 0.38 -2.27
C THR A 139 -0.65 0.23 -3.21
N ALA A 140 -0.56 -0.84 -4.00
CA ALA A 140 0.70 -1.20 -4.66
C ALA A 140 1.12 -0.21 -5.75
N TYR A 141 0.19 0.31 -6.54
CA TYR A 141 0.51 1.23 -7.61
C TYR A 141 1.11 2.54 -7.09
N TYR A 142 0.46 3.22 -6.12
CA TYR A 142 0.95 4.52 -5.67
C TYR A 142 2.20 4.42 -4.79
N SER A 143 2.34 3.36 -3.98
CA SER A 143 3.39 3.26 -2.96
C SER A 143 4.63 2.49 -3.40
N PHE A 144 4.49 1.54 -4.36
CA PHE A 144 5.60 0.75 -4.90
C PHE A 144 5.96 1.13 -6.33
N TYR A 145 4.99 1.10 -7.24
CA TYR A 145 5.25 1.34 -8.66
C TYR A 145 5.55 2.81 -8.97
N LEU A 146 4.70 3.73 -8.52
CA LEU A 146 4.81 5.17 -8.81
C LEU A 146 6.19 5.76 -8.52
N PRO A 147 6.84 5.50 -7.36
CA PRO A 147 8.16 6.07 -7.07
C PRO A 147 9.24 5.68 -8.09
N VAL A 148 9.21 4.44 -8.58
CA VAL A 148 10.18 3.93 -9.55
C VAL A 148 9.86 4.43 -10.95
N ALA A 149 8.60 4.42 -11.36
CA ALA A 149 8.15 4.95 -12.63
C ALA A 149 8.49 6.45 -12.78
N LEU A 150 8.26 7.26 -11.73
CA LEU A 150 8.64 8.68 -11.72
C LEU A 150 10.16 8.87 -11.87
N ALA A 151 10.98 8.06 -11.19
CA ALA A 151 12.42 8.12 -11.33
C ALA A 151 12.87 7.77 -12.75
N LEU A 152 12.27 6.75 -13.37
CA LEU A 152 12.53 6.35 -14.76
C LEU A 152 12.15 7.46 -15.75
N HIS A 153 10.99 8.09 -15.59
CA HIS A 153 10.59 9.23 -16.40
C HIS A 153 11.54 10.42 -16.22
N TYR A 154 11.93 10.72 -14.98
CA TYR A 154 12.83 11.83 -14.69
C TYR A 154 14.20 11.69 -15.37
N ILE A 155 14.77 10.47 -15.38
CA ILE A 155 16.08 10.24 -16.01
C ILE A 155 16.01 9.90 -17.50
N GLY A 156 14.80 9.82 -18.08
CA GLY A 156 14.60 9.48 -19.51
C GLY A 156 14.78 7.99 -19.83
N ALA A 157 14.63 7.11 -18.83
CA ALA A 157 14.72 5.64 -18.97
C ALA A 157 13.35 4.93 -18.88
N ALA A 158 12.24 5.66 -18.98
CA ALA A 158 10.88 5.12 -18.91
C ALA A 158 10.46 4.49 -20.25
N THR A 159 11.20 3.47 -20.70
CA THR A 159 10.79 2.68 -21.86
C THR A 159 9.62 1.77 -21.50
N PRO A 160 8.78 1.35 -22.46
CA PRO A 160 7.70 0.39 -22.20
C PRO A 160 8.18 -0.90 -21.51
N LYS A 161 9.38 -1.36 -21.87
CA LYS A 161 10.02 -2.53 -21.27
C LYS A 161 10.39 -2.29 -19.80
N ASN A 162 11.04 -1.17 -19.49
CA ASN A 162 11.45 -0.83 -18.14
C ASN A 162 10.24 -0.63 -17.23
N LEU A 163 9.21 0.08 -17.69
CA LEU A 163 7.97 0.29 -16.96
C LEU A 163 7.24 -1.03 -16.69
N LYS A 164 7.15 -1.91 -17.69
CA LYS A 164 6.55 -3.23 -17.53
C LYS A 164 7.34 -4.11 -16.56
N THR A 165 8.67 -4.12 -16.64
CA THR A 165 9.53 -4.84 -15.70
C THR A 165 9.35 -4.33 -14.26
N ALA A 166 9.27 -3.00 -14.09
CA ALA A 166 9.01 -2.39 -12.79
C ALA A 166 7.64 -2.80 -12.23
N GLU A 167 6.59 -2.77 -13.04
CA GLU A 167 5.25 -3.22 -12.69
C GLU A 167 5.25 -4.70 -12.26
N ASP A 168 5.83 -5.60 -13.08
CA ASP A 168 5.85 -7.06 -12.85
C ASP A 168 6.57 -7.48 -11.56
N ILE A 169 7.41 -6.61 -11.00
CA ILE A 169 8.13 -6.86 -9.76
C ILE A 169 7.51 -6.10 -8.58
N LEU A 170 7.19 -4.82 -8.76
CA LEU A 170 6.77 -3.94 -7.67
C LEU A 170 5.31 -4.17 -7.26
N ILE A 171 4.41 -4.53 -8.18
CA ILE A 171 3.03 -4.85 -7.82
C ILE A 171 2.96 -6.08 -6.91
N PRO A 172 3.60 -7.23 -7.24
CA PRO A 172 3.70 -8.34 -6.30
C PRO A 172 4.40 -8.02 -4.98
N MET A 173 5.36 -7.08 -4.96
CA MET A 173 5.95 -6.58 -3.71
C MET A 173 4.96 -5.82 -2.85
N GLY A 174 4.12 -4.98 -3.46
CA GLY A 174 3.05 -4.26 -2.76
C GLY A 174 2.01 -5.21 -2.18
N GLU A 175 1.65 -6.26 -2.92
CA GLU A 175 0.75 -7.31 -2.44
C GLU A 175 1.34 -8.07 -1.24
N TYR A 176 2.63 -8.44 -1.32
CA TYR A 176 3.35 -9.03 -0.19
C TYR A 176 3.39 -8.10 1.02
N PHE A 177 3.67 -6.81 0.81
CA PHE A 177 3.70 -5.82 1.88
C PHE A 177 2.37 -5.70 2.61
N GLN A 178 1.24 -5.73 1.90
CA GLN A 178 -0.08 -5.65 2.53
C GLN A 178 -0.43 -6.95 3.28
N ALA A 179 -0.15 -8.12 2.70
CA ALA A 179 -0.35 -9.38 3.42
C ALA A 179 0.48 -9.44 4.72
N GLN A 180 1.67 -8.82 4.72
CA GLN A 180 2.49 -8.65 5.91
C GLN A 180 1.87 -7.66 6.91
N ASP A 181 1.28 -6.55 6.42
CA ASP A 181 0.59 -5.59 7.29
C ASP A 181 -0.60 -6.26 8.00
N ASP A 182 -1.42 -7.01 7.27
CA ASP A 182 -2.54 -7.78 7.80
C ASP A 182 -2.08 -8.82 8.84
N TYR A 183 -0.95 -9.49 8.58
CA TYR A 183 -0.35 -10.42 9.53
C TYR A 183 0.09 -9.72 10.81
N LEU A 184 0.79 -8.60 10.69
CA LEU A 184 1.26 -7.82 11.83
C LEU A 184 0.09 -7.22 12.62
N ASP A 185 -0.99 -6.81 11.94
CA ASP A 185 -2.21 -6.29 12.59
C ASP A 185 -2.83 -7.30 13.55
N ALA A 186 -2.85 -8.58 13.18
CA ALA A 186 -3.46 -9.63 13.99
C ALA A 186 -2.53 -10.21 15.06
N PHE A 187 -1.22 -10.36 14.76
CA PHE A 187 -0.29 -11.16 15.56
C PHE A 187 0.82 -10.37 16.24
N ALA A 188 1.14 -9.14 15.79
CA ALA A 188 2.20 -8.36 16.41
C ALA A 188 1.75 -7.74 17.74
N ASP A 189 2.72 -7.59 18.66
CA ASP A 189 2.50 -6.84 19.88
C ASP A 189 2.24 -5.36 19.54
N PRO A 190 1.15 -4.74 20.02
CA PRO A 190 0.84 -3.33 19.78
C PRO A 190 1.96 -2.38 20.19
N GLU A 191 2.76 -2.71 21.23
CA GLU A 191 3.90 -1.90 21.66
C GLU A 191 5.03 -1.93 20.62
N VAL A 192 5.22 -3.06 19.94
CA VAL A 192 6.21 -3.21 18.86
C VAL A 192 5.72 -2.56 17.59
N LEU A 193 4.45 -2.82 17.22
CA LEU A 193 3.83 -2.29 15.99
C LEU A 193 3.62 -0.76 16.05
N GLY A 194 3.41 -0.20 17.25
CA GLY A 194 3.10 1.22 17.46
C GLY A 194 1.67 1.61 17.09
N LYS A 195 0.80 0.64 16.81
CA LYS A 195 -0.65 0.79 16.59
C LYS A 195 -1.40 -0.43 17.15
N ILE A 196 -2.66 -0.23 17.49
CA ILE A 196 -3.58 -1.34 17.78
C ILE A 196 -4.13 -1.82 16.44
N GLY A 197 -4.08 -3.14 16.18
CA GLY A 197 -4.68 -3.74 15.00
C GLY A 197 -6.20 -3.65 15.06
N THR A 198 -6.84 -3.31 13.94
CA THR A 198 -8.30 -3.12 13.87
C THR A 198 -8.96 -3.88 12.72
N ASP A 199 -8.21 -4.56 11.87
CA ASP A 199 -8.73 -5.23 10.67
C ASP A 199 -9.89 -6.20 10.95
N ILE A 200 -9.82 -6.94 12.07
CA ILE A 200 -10.89 -7.87 12.49
C ILE A 200 -12.15 -7.09 12.87
N GLN A 201 -12.01 -6.01 13.65
CA GLN A 201 -13.13 -5.20 14.11
C GLN A 201 -13.76 -4.36 13.00
N ASP A 202 -12.94 -3.91 12.03
CA ASP A 202 -13.33 -3.06 10.90
C ASP A 202 -13.80 -3.88 9.67
N ASN A 203 -14.05 -5.18 9.85
CA ASN A 203 -14.56 -6.06 8.79
C ASN A 203 -13.68 -6.10 7.52
N LYS A 204 -12.37 -5.91 7.64
CA LYS A 204 -11.49 -5.81 6.46
C LYS A 204 -11.38 -7.14 5.71
N CYS A 205 -11.40 -7.08 4.37
CA CYS A 205 -11.13 -8.22 3.50
C CYS A 205 -9.63 -8.54 3.46
N SER A 206 -9.04 -8.86 4.64
CA SER A 206 -7.62 -9.07 4.82
C SER A 206 -7.13 -10.43 4.27
N TRP A 207 -5.82 -10.57 4.12
CA TRP A 207 -5.21 -11.85 3.72
C TRP A 207 -5.55 -12.96 4.71
N LEU A 208 -5.50 -12.66 6.02
CA LEU A 208 -5.72 -13.65 7.07
C LEU A 208 -7.14 -14.22 7.09
N ILE A 209 -8.17 -13.38 7.01
CA ILE A 209 -9.55 -13.86 6.97
C ILE A 209 -9.79 -14.74 5.74
N ASN A 210 -9.23 -14.36 4.58
CA ASN A 210 -9.35 -15.15 3.37
C ASN A 210 -8.64 -16.50 3.47
N GLN A 211 -7.51 -16.59 4.17
CA GLN A 211 -6.85 -17.88 4.43
C GLN A 211 -7.61 -18.71 5.46
N ALA A 212 -8.16 -18.07 6.49
CA ALA A 212 -9.02 -18.75 7.48
C ALA A 212 -10.22 -19.39 6.80
N LEU A 213 -10.96 -18.63 5.99
CA LEU A 213 -12.16 -19.12 5.27
C LEU A 213 -11.90 -20.34 4.39
N LYS A 214 -10.69 -20.54 3.89
CA LYS A 214 -10.30 -21.73 3.12
C LYS A 214 -10.04 -22.98 3.98
N LYS A 215 -9.79 -22.79 5.28
CA LYS A 215 -9.33 -23.88 6.19
C LYS A 215 -10.35 -24.29 7.23
N VAL A 216 -11.36 -23.46 7.51
CA VAL A 216 -12.32 -23.67 8.60
C VAL A 216 -13.31 -24.81 8.31
N THR A 217 -13.67 -25.54 9.37
CA THR A 217 -14.87 -26.41 9.37
C THR A 217 -16.14 -25.55 9.41
N PRO A 218 -17.35 -26.13 9.19
CA PRO A 218 -18.61 -25.38 9.34
C PRO A 218 -18.79 -24.77 10.73
N GLU A 219 -18.37 -25.46 11.80
CA GLU A 219 -18.44 -24.98 13.17
C GLU A 219 -17.49 -23.80 13.42
N GLN A 220 -16.27 -23.90 12.90
CA GLN A 220 -15.29 -22.82 12.99
C GLN A 220 -15.69 -21.61 12.12
N ARG A 221 -16.30 -21.84 10.96
CA ARG A 221 -16.84 -20.77 10.12
C ARG A 221 -17.89 -19.97 10.87
N LYS A 222 -18.76 -20.63 11.63
CA LYS A 222 -19.75 -19.95 12.46
C LYS A 222 -19.09 -19.02 13.50
N ILE A 223 -17.93 -19.38 14.06
CA ILE A 223 -17.18 -18.49 14.97
C ILE A 223 -16.80 -17.20 14.24
N LEU A 224 -16.33 -17.29 12.99
CA LEU A 224 -16.01 -16.10 12.18
C LEU A 224 -17.26 -15.26 11.90
N GLU A 225 -18.35 -15.87 11.45
CA GLU A 225 -19.61 -15.19 11.15
C GLU A 225 -20.22 -14.46 12.36
N ASP A 226 -20.09 -15.04 13.56
CA ASP A 226 -20.64 -14.48 14.78
C ASP A 226 -19.74 -13.36 15.36
N ASN A 227 -18.44 -13.32 15.05
CA ASN A 227 -17.47 -12.46 15.74
C ASN A 227 -16.67 -11.49 14.83
N TYR A 228 -16.48 -11.78 13.53
CA TYR A 228 -15.75 -10.90 12.62
C TYR A 228 -16.55 -9.62 12.32
N GLY A 229 -15.88 -8.48 12.15
CA GLY A 229 -16.51 -7.19 11.90
C GLY A 229 -17.30 -6.64 13.11
N ARG A 230 -16.98 -7.08 14.32
CA ARG A 230 -17.59 -6.60 15.56
C ARG A 230 -16.62 -5.71 16.32
N LYS A 231 -17.02 -4.47 16.61
CA LYS A 231 -16.21 -3.53 17.41
C LYS A 231 -16.27 -3.91 18.91
N ASP A 232 -15.84 -5.13 19.20
CA ASP A 232 -15.87 -5.77 20.54
C ASP A 232 -14.59 -6.61 20.73
N GLY A 233 -13.85 -6.35 21.79
CA GLY A 233 -12.59 -7.04 22.08
C GLY A 233 -12.74 -8.53 22.40
N GLU A 234 -13.89 -8.98 22.93
CA GLU A 234 -14.14 -10.41 23.16
C GLU A 234 -14.38 -11.14 21.83
N CYS A 235 -15.05 -10.49 20.88
CA CYS A 235 -15.23 -11.01 19.53
C CYS A 235 -13.91 -11.12 18.80
N GLU A 236 -13.10 -10.07 18.85
CA GLU A 236 -11.74 -10.06 18.27
C GLU A 236 -10.87 -11.17 18.84
N ALA A 237 -10.87 -11.35 20.17
CA ALA A 237 -10.10 -12.40 20.84
C ALA A 237 -10.51 -13.82 20.39
N LYS A 238 -11.79 -14.07 20.12
CA LYS A 238 -12.26 -15.36 19.58
C LYS A 238 -11.77 -15.60 18.16
N VAL A 239 -11.75 -14.56 17.31
CA VAL A 239 -11.21 -14.66 15.95
C VAL A 239 -9.72 -14.92 16.01
N LYS A 240 -8.95 -14.20 16.83
CA LYS A 240 -7.50 -14.41 17.00
C LYS A 240 -7.19 -15.82 17.55
N ALA A 241 -8.00 -16.33 18.51
CA ALA A 241 -7.85 -17.69 19.01
C ALA A 241 -8.03 -18.72 17.87
N LEU A 242 -9.01 -18.51 16.99
CA LEU A 242 -9.22 -19.39 15.82
C LEU A 242 -8.06 -19.27 14.82
N TYR A 243 -7.51 -18.09 14.60
CA TYR A 243 -6.32 -17.92 13.74
C TYR A 243 -5.11 -18.72 14.28
N HIS A 244 -4.92 -18.75 15.61
CA HIS A 244 -3.91 -19.59 16.25
C HIS A 244 -4.21 -21.09 16.10
N GLU A 245 -5.47 -21.53 16.29
CA GLU A 245 -5.87 -22.94 16.08
C GLU A 245 -5.61 -23.39 14.65
N LEU A 246 -5.89 -22.53 13.67
CA LEU A 246 -5.65 -22.78 12.24
C LEU A 246 -4.17 -22.67 11.83
N LYS A 247 -3.27 -22.30 12.76
CA LYS A 247 -1.84 -22.08 12.54
C LYS A 247 -1.57 -21.11 11.41
N LEU A 248 -2.29 -19.99 11.39
CA LEU A 248 -2.13 -19.01 10.32
C LEU A 248 -0.78 -18.27 10.39
N SER A 249 -0.15 -18.20 11.57
CA SER A 249 1.19 -17.61 11.71
C SER A 249 2.23 -18.45 10.98
N GLU A 250 2.28 -19.77 11.23
CA GLU A 250 3.21 -20.67 10.56
C GLU A 250 2.94 -20.76 9.05
N PHE A 251 1.66 -20.68 8.67
CA PHE A 251 1.29 -20.64 7.26
C PHE A 251 1.75 -19.35 6.57
N TYR A 252 1.65 -18.19 7.25
CA TYR A 252 2.16 -16.92 6.74
C TYR A 252 3.69 -16.97 6.57
N GLU A 253 4.43 -17.47 7.56
CA GLU A 253 5.89 -17.56 7.50
C GLU A 253 6.36 -18.39 6.29
N GLN A 254 5.71 -19.53 6.02
CA GLN A 254 6.01 -20.34 4.85
C GLN A 254 5.67 -19.61 3.55
N TRP A 255 4.49 -18.99 3.49
CA TRP A 255 4.05 -18.22 2.32
C TRP A 255 4.99 -17.03 2.04
N GLU A 256 5.46 -16.34 3.10
CA GLU A 256 6.41 -15.23 2.98
C GLU A 256 7.72 -15.69 2.33
N GLU A 257 8.31 -16.79 2.78
CA GLU A 257 9.56 -17.32 2.21
C GLU A 257 9.38 -17.70 0.73
N GLU A 258 8.27 -18.35 0.37
CA GLU A 258 7.95 -18.69 -1.01
C GLU A 258 7.79 -17.41 -1.87
N ARG A 259 7.05 -16.42 -1.40
CA ARG A 259 6.83 -15.14 -2.09
C ARG A 259 8.14 -14.37 -2.29
N VAL A 260 8.98 -14.33 -1.27
CA VAL A 260 10.29 -13.66 -1.34
C VAL A 260 11.24 -14.39 -2.29
N ALA A 261 11.21 -15.71 -2.34
CA ALA A 261 11.99 -16.49 -3.30
C ALA A 261 11.57 -16.17 -4.76
N ASP A 262 10.26 -16.10 -5.02
CA ASP A 262 9.72 -15.73 -6.34
C ASP A 262 10.14 -14.30 -6.74
N LEU A 263 10.05 -13.34 -5.82
CA LEU A 263 10.49 -11.97 -6.06
C LEU A 263 11.98 -11.90 -6.39
N ARG A 264 12.82 -12.60 -5.64
CA ARG A 264 14.27 -12.68 -5.91
C ARG A 264 14.58 -13.31 -7.28
N ALA A 265 13.82 -14.34 -7.66
CA ALA A 265 13.97 -14.96 -8.97
C ALA A 265 13.62 -13.98 -10.11
N LYS A 266 12.53 -13.19 -9.96
CA LYS A 266 12.18 -12.14 -10.93
C LYS A 266 13.22 -11.05 -10.99
N ILE A 267 13.70 -10.56 -9.83
CA ILE A 267 14.76 -9.53 -9.76
C ILE A 267 16.04 -9.99 -10.47
N ALA A 268 16.44 -11.23 -10.27
CA ALA A 268 17.63 -11.78 -10.90
C ALA A 268 17.57 -11.78 -12.44
N GLN A 269 16.36 -11.77 -13.02
CA GLN A 269 16.12 -11.76 -14.47
C GLN A 269 15.99 -10.37 -15.07
N VAL A 270 16.11 -9.29 -14.29
CA VAL A 270 16.00 -7.90 -14.78
C VAL A 270 17.07 -7.64 -15.84
N ASP A 271 16.61 -7.21 -17.01
CA ASP A 271 17.50 -6.73 -18.08
C ASP A 271 17.85 -5.25 -17.83
N GLU A 272 19.12 -5.00 -17.55
CA GLU A 272 19.65 -3.67 -17.23
C GLU A 272 20.10 -2.87 -18.46
N SER A 273 19.95 -3.43 -19.67
CA SER A 273 20.49 -2.84 -20.93
C SER A 273 19.91 -1.48 -21.28
N GLU A 274 18.70 -1.16 -20.76
CA GLU A 274 18.01 0.11 -21.00
C GLU A 274 18.04 1.06 -19.79
N GLY A 275 18.98 0.84 -18.84
CA GLY A 275 19.22 1.74 -17.70
C GLY A 275 18.39 1.44 -16.44
N LEU A 276 17.45 0.48 -16.47
CA LEU A 276 16.84 -0.06 -15.26
C LEU A 276 17.89 -0.91 -14.53
N LYS A 277 17.87 -0.89 -13.19
CA LYS A 277 18.80 -1.68 -12.35
C LYS A 277 18.07 -2.55 -11.34
N LYS A 278 18.48 -3.81 -11.26
CA LYS A 278 17.96 -4.76 -10.26
C LYS A 278 18.17 -4.29 -8.83
N GLU A 279 19.24 -3.54 -8.56
CA GLU A 279 19.53 -2.97 -7.24
C GLU A 279 18.37 -2.11 -6.69
N VAL A 280 17.57 -1.48 -7.56
CA VAL A 280 16.36 -0.75 -7.16
C VAL A 280 15.40 -1.69 -6.44
N PHE A 281 15.10 -2.83 -7.04
CA PHE A 281 14.16 -3.81 -6.49
C PHE A 281 14.71 -4.54 -5.26
N GLU A 282 16.02 -4.86 -5.26
CA GLU A 282 16.71 -5.43 -4.10
C GLU A 282 16.62 -4.51 -2.89
N ALA A 283 16.79 -3.20 -3.10
CA ALA A 283 16.67 -2.20 -2.03
C ALA A 283 15.25 -2.08 -1.48
N PHE A 284 14.21 -2.18 -2.33
CA PHE A 284 12.81 -2.25 -1.89
C PHE A 284 12.56 -3.52 -1.08
N LEU A 285 12.90 -4.69 -1.63
CA LEU A 285 12.71 -5.97 -0.97
C LEU A 285 13.41 -6.03 0.40
N LYS A 286 14.63 -5.51 0.50
CA LYS A 286 15.38 -5.44 1.76
C LYS A 286 14.66 -4.63 2.83
N LYS A 287 13.95 -3.56 2.45
CA LYS A 287 13.21 -2.71 3.41
C LYS A 287 11.95 -3.38 3.95
N ILE A 288 11.30 -4.23 3.17
CA ILE A 288 10.03 -4.85 3.56
C ILE A 288 10.18 -6.27 4.10
N TYR A 289 11.24 -7.00 3.71
CA TYR A 289 11.43 -8.38 4.13
C TYR A 289 11.62 -8.50 5.64
N LYS A 290 10.77 -9.28 6.30
CA LYS A 290 10.76 -9.52 7.75
C LYS A 290 10.81 -8.24 8.59
N ARG A 291 10.09 -7.19 8.14
CA ARG A 291 9.94 -5.99 8.95
C ARG A 291 9.12 -6.29 10.22
N SER A 292 9.42 -5.58 11.29
CA SER A 292 8.70 -5.66 12.58
C SER A 292 7.77 -4.46 12.83
N LYS A 293 7.83 -3.46 11.92
CA LYS A 293 7.05 -2.21 12.01
C LYS A 293 6.58 -1.78 10.63
#